data_f261c53d071e0b666564b067739fbd17
#
_entry.id   f261c53d071e0b666564b067739fbd17
#
_cell.length_a   1.000
_cell.length_b   1.000
_cell.length_c   1.000
_cell.angle_alpha   90.00
_cell.angle_beta   90.00
_cell.angle_gamma   90.00
#
_symmetry.space_group_name_H-M   'P 1'
#
loop_
_entity.id
_entity.type
_entity.pdbx_description
1 polymer ?
#
loop_
_entity_poly.entity_id
_entity_poly.type
_entity_poly.pdbx_seq_one_letter_code
_entity_poly.pdbx_strand_id
1 'polypeptide(L)'
;RDSWASRGLGDVYKRQRNVMVVGHQGSGKTSLIESMAYINGLISAKGSIEKKNTLSDFLPKEKEKQTSLKSAIVPIERNGYRINLIDLPGNDDFIFETIGLTKLVKGAILVIDASKGVQNGTIKAFKLLKRRGIPMFIFLNKMDKEEVNFNNLFEEIKDKLDAKKCVPFSYPVGKEENFDGYINVVELKARKYNELKKTCEDDIIYDDKKKIIFELHNRLCEDVAGINDELLEKFFSGEPLTKEEIKFGLREGVLKGELYPILVGSSLKNIGMNTLSEMLIDYLPSPTDLKPIEAKDKEEMPIEVKTTLDGNPSLQIFSNSYNSYHCLLYTSDAADE
;
A
#
# COMPACT_ATOMS: atom_id res chain seq x y z
N ARG A 1 39.28 -6.33 3.04
CA ARG A 1 38.32 -7.49 3.09
C ARG A 1 36.88 -7.05 3.39
N ASP A 2 36.62 -5.77 3.69
CA ASP A 2 35.33 -5.28 4.19
C ASP A 2 34.45 -4.55 3.15
N SER A 3 34.84 -4.55 1.87
CA SER A 3 34.13 -3.76 0.85
C SER A 3 32.95 -4.47 0.16
N TRP A 4 32.76 -5.75 0.40
CA TRP A 4 31.69 -6.54 -0.24
C TRP A 4 30.39 -6.55 0.56
N ALA A 5 30.46 -6.60 1.87
CA ALA A 5 29.29 -6.62 2.75
C ALA A 5 28.57 -5.27 2.78
N SER A 6 29.29 -4.15 2.81
CA SER A 6 28.70 -2.81 2.88
C SER A 6 28.00 -2.38 1.59
N ARG A 7 28.48 -2.79 0.41
CA ARG A 7 27.82 -2.48 -0.87
C ARG A 7 26.50 -3.25 -1.06
N GLY A 8 26.38 -4.45 -0.50
CA GLY A 8 25.17 -5.25 -0.58
C GLY A 8 24.02 -4.73 0.31
N LEU A 9 24.33 -4.32 1.56
CA LEU A 9 23.33 -3.83 2.51
C LEU A 9 22.69 -2.50 2.08
N GLY A 10 23.45 -1.56 1.53
CA GLY A 10 22.93 -0.28 1.07
C GLY A 10 21.90 -0.42 -0.08
N ASP A 11 22.14 -1.33 -1.01
CA ASP A 11 21.19 -1.63 -2.08
C ASP A 11 19.93 -2.34 -1.56
N VAL A 12 20.05 -3.16 -0.52
CA VAL A 12 18.90 -3.82 0.12
C VAL A 12 17.98 -2.78 0.76
N TYR A 13 18.50 -1.82 1.52
CA TYR A 13 17.65 -0.79 2.16
C TYR A 13 16.94 0.10 1.14
N LYS A 14 17.59 0.49 0.04
CA LYS A 14 16.94 1.25 -1.04
C LYS A 14 15.80 0.47 -1.69
N ARG A 15 15.91 -0.84 -1.76
CA ARG A 15 14.96 -1.74 -2.41
C ARG A 15 13.95 -2.36 -1.45
N GLN A 16 13.90 -1.92 -0.20
CA GLN A 16 12.93 -2.39 0.78
C GLN A 16 11.75 -1.42 0.91
N ARG A 17 10.55 -1.97 1.11
CA ARG A 17 9.33 -1.24 1.45
C ARG A 17 8.61 -1.95 2.59
N ASN A 18 8.40 -1.26 3.69
CA ASN A 18 7.63 -1.76 4.82
C ASN A 18 6.26 -1.09 4.79
N VAL A 19 5.20 -1.88 4.63
CA VAL A 19 3.87 -1.39 4.29
C VAL A 19 2.82 -2.03 5.18
N MET A 20 2.09 -1.21 5.94
CA MET A 20 0.94 -1.66 6.72
C MET A 20 -0.29 -1.81 5.83
N VAL A 21 -1.04 -2.89 6.02
CA VAL A 21 -2.36 -3.08 5.39
C VAL A 21 -3.43 -2.86 6.45
N VAL A 22 -4.14 -1.74 6.34
CA VAL A 22 -5.14 -1.29 7.31
C VAL A 22 -6.53 -1.15 6.68
N GLY A 23 -7.57 -1.09 7.49
CA GLY A 23 -8.95 -0.93 7.03
C GLY A 23 -9.93 -1.60 7.96
N HIS A 24 -11.22 -1.38 7.73
CA HIS A 24 -12.29 -1.97 8.54
C HIS A 24 -12.26 -3.50 8.50
N GLN A 25 -12.82 -4.14 9.53
CA GLN A 25 -13.00 -5.59 9.56
C GLN A 25 -13.79 -6.07 8.34
N GLY A 26 -13.32 -7.14 7.69
CA GLY A 26 -13.97 -7.69 6.50
C GLY A 26 -13.73 -6.91 5.19
N SER A 27 -12.89 -5.85 5.17
CA SER A 27 -12.54 -5.15 3.92
C SER A 27 -11.69 -5.98 2.95
N GLY A 28 -11.15 -7.12 3.41
CA GLY A 28 -10.35 -8.05 2.60
C GLY A 28 -8.86 -7.78 2.65
N LYS A 29 -8.32 -7.27 3.77
CA LYS A 29 -6.88 -7.06 4.00
C LYS A 29 -6.06 -8.35 3.80
N THR A 30 -6.41 -9.39 4.54
CA THR A 30 -5.78 -10.72 4.45
C THR A 30 -5.88 -11.29 3.03
N SER A 31 -7.05 -11.16 2.37
CA SER A 31 -7.23 -11.60 0.99
C SER A 31 -6.39 -10.80 -0.01
N LEU A 32 -6.16 -9.50 0.27
CA LEU A 32 -5.27 -8.65 -0.52
C LEU A 32 -3.82 -9.17 -0.42
N ILE A 33 -3.34 -9.44 0.78
CA ILE A 33 -2.00 -9.97 1.03
C ILE A 33 -1.82 -11.34 0.36
N GLU A 34 -2.79 -12.24 0.50
CA GLU A 34 -2.79 -13.54 -0.19
C GLU A 34 -2.69 -13.40 -1.72
N SER A 35 -3.48 -12.46 -2.28
CA SER A 35 -3.46 -12.19 -3.72
C SER A 35 -2.11 -11.61 -4.17
N MET A 36 -1.54 -10.68 -3.42
CA MET A 36 -0.22 -10.11 -3.70
C MET A 36 0.89 -11.18 -3.58
N ALA A 37 0.83 -12.04 -2.55
CA ALA A 37 1.76 -13.15 -2.38
C ALA A 37 1.69 -14.14 -3.57
N TYR A 38 0.48 -14.45 -4.03
CA TYR A 38 0.26 -15.35 -5.17
C TYR A 38 0.80 -14.77 -6.48
N ILE A 39 0.49 -13.49 -6.77
CA ILE A 39 0.93 -12.85 -8.02
C ILE A 39 2.45 -12.70 -8.07
N ASN A 40 3.07 -12.39 -6.95
CA ASN A 40 4.52 -12.22 -6.86
C ASN A 40 5.28 -13.54 -6.64
N GLY A 41 4.58 -14.68 -6.71
CA GLY A 41 5.19 -16.02 -6.74
C GLY A 41 5.66 -16.55 -5.38
N LEU A 42 5.30 -15.89 -4.26
CA LEU A 42 5.62 -16.39 -2.91
C LEU A 42 4.86 -17.69 -2.61
N ILE A 43 3.63 -17.81 -3.11
CA ILE A 43 2.79 -19.00 -2.96
C ILE A 43 2.29 -19.49 -4.32
N SER A 44 2.12 -20.79 -4.46
CA SER A 44 1.62 -21.43 -5.69
C SER A 44 0.10 -21.38 -5.83
N ALA A 45 -0.62 -21.28 -4.70
CA ALA A 45 -2.08 -21.20 -4.63
C ALA A 45 -2.49 -20.30 -3.48
N LYS A 46 -3.56 -19.51 -3.66
CA LYS A 46 -4.09 -18.62 -2.62
C LYS A 46 -4.74 -19.43 -1.50
N GLY A 47 -4.44 -19.05 -0.26
CA GLY A 47 -5.24 -19.40 0.89
C GLY A 47 -6.58 -18.66 0.92
N SER A 48 -7.48 -19.10 1.78
CA SER A 48 -8.71 -18.38 2.08
C SER A 48 -9.05 -18.47 3.57
N ILE A 49 -9.77 -17.46 4.05
CA ILE A 49 -10.20 -17.40 5.46
C ILE A 49 -11.13 -18.58 5.76
N GLU A 50 -12.02 -18.94 4.82
CA GLU A 50 -12.95 -20.06 4.96
C GLU A 50 -12.22 -21.42 5.07
N LYS A 51 -11.14 -21.59 4.30
CA LYS A 51 -10.30 -22.80 4.35
C LYS A 51 -9.28 -22.78 5.49
N LYS A 52 -9.20 -21.66 6.23
CA LYS A 52 -8.31 -21.50 7.39
C LYS A 52 -6.82 -21.74 7.08
N ASN A 53 -6.39 -21.41 5.87
CA ASN A 53 -5.06 -21.67 5.34
C ASN A 53 -4.37 -20.41 4.77
N THR A 54 -4.73 -19.23 5.27
CA THR A 54 -4.07 -17.97 4.90
C THR A 54 -2.67 -17.86 5.51
N LEU A 55 -1.78 -17.11 4.86
CA LEU A 55 -0.40 -16.89 5.32
C LEU A 55 -0.34 -16.11 6.63
N SER A 56 -1.19 -15.10 6.78
CA SER A 56 -1.14 -14.17 7.90
C SER A 56 -1.89 -14.65 9.14
N ASP A 57 -2.96 -15.45 9.00
CA ASP A 57 -3.71 -16.00 10.13
C ASP A 57 -3.11 -17.34 10.58
N PHE A 58 -2.03 -17.29 11.35
CA PHE A 58 -1.28 -18.48 11.78
C PHE A 58 -1.72 -19.03 13.13
N LEU A 59 -2.35 -18.21 14.00
CA LEU A 59 -2.80 -18.64 15.31
C LEU A 59 -4.06 -19.52 15.22
N PRO A 60 -4.18 -20.60 16.03
CA PRO A 60 -5.38 -21.44 16.06
C PRO A 60 -6.68 -20.64 16.30
N LYS A 61 -6.63 -19.62 17.18
CA LYS A 61 -7.77 -18.75 17.49
C LYS A 61 -8.15 -17.84 16.32
N GLU A 62 -7.21 -17.40 15.50
CA GLU A 62 -7.49 -16.62 14.28
C GLU A 62 -8.23 -17.49 13.27
N LYS A 63 -7.77 -18.71 13.08
CA LYS A 63 -8.40 -19.70 12.20
C LYS A 63 -9.80 -20.11 12.67
N GLU A 64 -10.00 -20.22 13.98
CA GLU A 64 -11.31 -20.52 14.58
C GLU A 64 -12.29 -19.35 14.39
N LYS A 65 -11.86 -18.13 14.74
CA LYS A 65 -12.68 -16.91 14.67
C LYS A 65 -12.76 -16.29 13.29
N GLN A 66 -11.96 -16.78 12.34
CA GLN A 66 -11.82 -16.21 10.98
C GLN A 66 -11.52 -14.69 10.99
N THR A 67 -10.67 -14.28 11.93
CA THR A 67 -10.32 -12.88 12.16
C THR A 67 -8.89 -12.79 12.67
N SER A 68 -8.07 -11.94 12.07
CA SER A 68 -6.71 -11.67 12.51
C SER A 68 -6.72 -11.04 13.91
N LEU A 69 -5.92 -11.55 14.83
CA LEU A 69 -5.76 -11.09 16.22
C LEU A 69 -4.40 -10.44 16.46
N LYS A 70 -3.39 -10.86 15.72
CA LYS A 70 -2.03 -10.30 15.75
C LYS A 70 -1.60 -9.82 14.38
N SER A 71 -0.63 -8.91 14.37
CA SER A 71 0.05 -8.53 13.14
C SER A 71 0.91 -9.68 12.59
N ALA A 72 0.91 -9.83 11.26
CA ALA A 72 1.73 -10.80 10.55
C ALA A 72 2.50 -10.09 9.44
N ILE A 73 3.76 -10.52 9.21
CA ILE A 73 4.60 -9.96 8.14
C ILE A 73 4.68 -10.97 7.00
N VAL A 74 4.32 -10.54 5.81
CA VAL A 74 4.41 -11.33 4.58
C VAL A 74 5.36 -10.63 3.61
N PRO A 75 6.60 -11.12 3.47
CA PRO A 75 7.56 -10.54 2.52
C PRO A 75 7.25 -11.04 1.11
N ILE A 76 7.15 -10.11 0.15
CA ILE A 76 7.04 -10.41 -1.28
C ILE A 76 8.19 -9.76 -2.04
N GLU A 77 8.57 -10.34 -3.17
CA GLU A 77 9.59 -9.79 -4.04
C GLU A 77 8.99 -9.37 -5.38
N ARG A 78 9.34 -8.17 -5.84
CA ARG A 78 8.91 -7.64 -7.15
C ARG A 78 10.01 -6.80 -7.76
N ASN A 79 10.42 -7.10 -8.99
CA ASN A 79 11.42 -6.33 -9.74
C ASN A 79 12.73 -6.06 -8.95
N GLY A 80 13.17 -7.02 -8.13
CA GLY A 80 14.34 -6.87 -7.25
C GLY A 80 14.12 -6.01 -6.02
N TYR A 81 12.88 -5.66 -5.69
CA TYR A 81 12.48 -5.01 -4.45
C TYR A 81 11.84 -6.02 -3.50
N ARG A 82 12.13 -5.86 -2.21
CA ARG A 82 11.46 -6.60 -1.12
C ARG A 82 10.39 -5.71 -0.50
N ILE A 83 9.14 -6.17 -0.52
CA ILE A 83 8.00 -5.48 0.08
C ILE A 83 7.52 -6.32 1.26
N ASN A 84 7.67 -5.82 2.47
CA ASN A 84 7.16 -6.44 3.67
C ASN A 84 5.74 -5.93 3.92
N LEU A 85 4.74 -6.74 3.62
CA LEU A 85 3.34 -6.44 3.88
C LEU A 85 3.02 -6.85 5.32
N ILE A 86 2.51 -5.91 6.11
CA ILE A 86 2.15 -6.14 7.50
C ILE A 86 0.63 -6.17 7.59
N ASP A 87 0.07 -7.39 7.73
CA ASP A 87 -1.37 -7.59 7.96
C ASP A 87 -1.73 -7.14 9.37
N LEU A 88 -2.72 -6.28 9.49
CA LEU A 88 -3.16 -5.74 10.75
C LEU A 88 -4.61 -6.15 11.06
N PRO A 89 -4.89 -6.49 12.33
CA PRO A 89 -6.26 -6.73 12.76
C PRO A 89 -7.18 -5.56 12.42
N GLY A 90 -8.34 -5.84 11.85
CA GLY A 90 -9.32 -4.82 11.45
C GLY A 90 -10.35 -4.47 12.52
N ASN A 91 -10.31 -5.13 13.68
CA ASN A 91 -11.19 -4.84 14.80
C ASN A 91 -10.60 -3.72 15.66
N ASP A 92 -11.46 -2.83 16.13
CA ASP A 92 -11.09 -1.68 17.00
C ASP A 92 -10.37 -2.11 18.29
N ASP A 93 -10.62 -3.31 18.80
CA ASP A 93 -9.98 -3.86 20.00
C ASP A 93 -8.45 -4.01 19.87
N PHE A 94 -7.94 -4.09 18.63
CA PHE A 94 -6.51 -4.27 18.34
C PHE A 94 -5.82 -3.01 17.81
N ILE A 95 -6.43 -1.84 17.98
CA ILE A 95 -5.90 -0.56 17.49
C ILE A 95 -4.51 -0.24 18.07
N PHE A 96 -4.19 -0.75 19.25
CA PHE A 96 -2.89 -0.53 19.89
C PHE A 96 -1.73 -1.15 19.11
N GLU A 97 -1.91 -2.31 18.45
CA GLU A 97 -0.91 -2.88 17.54
C GLU A 97 -0.64 -1.95 16.37
N THR A 98 -1.70 -1.43 15.75
CA THR A 98 -1.58 -0.46 14.67
C THR A 98 -0.81 0.79 15.12
N ILE A 99 -1.11 1.33 16.30
CA ILE A 99 -0.41 2.51 16.86
C ILE A 99 1.07 2.23 17.06
N GLY A 100 1.43 1.06 17.60
CA GLY A 100 2.82 0.65 17.79
C GLY A 100 3.59 0.64 16.47
N LEU A 101 3.03 -0.01 15.46
CA LEU A 101 3.65 -0.15 14.14
C LEU A 101 3.75 1.17 13.36
N THR A 102 2.90 2.17 13.62
CA THR A 102 3.02 3.49 12.96
C THR A 102 4.31 4.24 13.29
N LYS A 103 5.03 3.83 14.32
CA LYS A 103 6.36 4.39 14.64
C LYS A 103 7.46 3.82 13.72
N LEU A 104 7.29 2.59 13.27
CA LEU A 104 8.29 1.79 12.55
C LEU A 104 8.06 1.82 11.05
N VAL A 105 6.80 1.70 10.63
CA VAL A 105 6.42 1.56 9.23
C VAL A 105 5.96 2.90 8.68
N LYS A 106 6.48 3.28 7.52
CA LYS A 106 6.23 4.59 6.89
C LYS A 106 5.56 4.45 5.52
N GLY A 107 4.73 3.45 5.35
CA GLY A 107 3.86 3.27 4.18
C GLY A 107 2.62 2.49 4.56
N ALA A 108 1.48 2.79 3.95
CA ALA A 108 0.23 2.09 4.24
C ALA A 108 -0.65 1.89 3.00
N ILE A 109 -1.43 0.81 3.03
CA ILE A 109 -2.57 0.58 2.14
C ILE A 109 -3.83 0.61 2.98
N LEU A 110 -4.70 1.58 2.75
CA LEU A 110 -6.02 1.67 3.35
C LEU A 110 -7.01 0.90 2.47
N VAL A 111 -7.45 -0.27 2.91
CA VAL A 111 -8.34 -1.14 2.15
C VAL A 111 -9.80 -0.83 2.49
N ILE A 112 -10.58 -0.51 1.46
CA ILE A 112 -12.02 -0.24 1.54
C ILE A 112 -12.78 -1.34 0.80
N ASP A 113 -13.82 -1.89 1.43
CA ASP A 113 -14.79 -2.76 0.76
C ASP A 113 -15.70 -1.91 -0.12
N ALA A 114 -15.54 -2.00 -1.43
CA ALA A 114 -16.27 -1.18 -2.39
C ALA A 114 -17.80 -1.36 -2.32
N SER A 115 -18.27 -2.54 -1.90
CA SER A 115 -19.70 -2.82 -1.74
C SER A 115 -20.30 -2.23 -0.45
N LYS A 116 -19.46 -1.85 0.53
CA LYS A 116 -19.91 -1.31 1.82
C LYS A 116 -19.56 0.16 2.02
N GLY A 117 -18.74 0.72 1.13
CA GLY A 117 -18.30 2.11 1.22
C GLY A 117 -17.38 2.40 2.41
N VAL A 118 -17.33 3.66 2.81
CA VAL A 118 -16.45 4.15 3.88
C VAL A 118 -17.08 3.88 5.25
N GLN A 119 -16.52 2.91 5.96
CA GLN A 119 -16.98 2.45 7.27
C GLN A 119 -16.21 3.15 8.42
N ASN A 120 -16.72 3.08 9.65
CA ASN A 120 -16.12 3.73 10.80
C ASN A 120 -14.66 3.32 11.05
N GLY A 121 -14.32 2.03 10.92
CA GLY A 121 -12.95 1.56 11.06
C GLY A 121 -12.02 2.13 9.99
N THR A 122 -12.51 2.35 8.76
CA THR A 122 -11.78 3.02 7.69
C THR A 122 -11.45 4.47 8.07
N ILE A 123 -12.44 5.22 8.60
CA ILE A 123 -12.26 6.62 9.03
C ILE A 123 -11.23 6.71 10.17
N LYS A 124 -11.32 5.81 11.16
CA LYS A 124 -10.37 5.76 12.28
C LYS A 124 -8.95 5.48 11.80
N ALA A 125 -8.78 4.48 10.94
CA ALA A 125 -7.48 4.13 10.35
C ALA A 125 -6.91 5.29 9.54
N PHE A 126 -7.70 5.92 8.66
CA PHE A 126 -7.28 7.08 7.89
C PHE A 126 -6.82 8.24 8.77
N LYS A 127 -7.61 8.62 9.79
CA LYS A 127 -7.26 9.69 10.73
C LYS A 127 -5.98 9.39 11.51
N LEU A 128 -5.76 8.13 11.90
CA LEU A 128 -4.54 7.71 12.57
C LEU A 128 -3.32 7.87 11.67
N LEU A 129 -3.37 7.34 10.45
CA LEU A 129 -2.28 7.43 9.48
C LEU A 129 -1.96 8.89 9.13
N LYS A 130 -2.99 9.70 8.84
CA LYS A 130 -2.85 11.13 8.54
C LYS A 130 -2.18 11.88 9.71
N ARG A 131 -2.64 11.67 10.95
CA ARG A 131 -2.05 12.29 12.14
C ARG A 131 -0.58 11.90 12.36
N ARG A 132 -0.20 10.69 11.94
CA ARG A 132 1.18 10.18 12.03
C ARG A 132 2.05 10.55 10.84
N GLY A 133 1.49 11.24 9.84
CA GLY A 133 2.20 11.61 8.62
C GLY A 133 2.67 10.39 7.80
N ILE A 134 1.87 9.32 7.77
CA ILE A 134 2.22 8.09 7.05
C ILE A 134 1.67 8.19 5.64
N PRO A 135 2.53 8.16 4.61
CA PRO A 135 2.13 8.04 3.22
C PRO A 135 1.21 6.83 3.01
N MET A 136 0.12 7.01 2.26
CA MET A 136 -0.83 5.92 2.06
C MET A 136 -1.48 5.93 0.69
N PHE A 137 -1.87 4.74 0.24
CA PHE A 137 -2.78 4.52 -0.88
C PHE A 137 -4.14 4.05 -0.37
N ILE A 138 -5.19 4.41 -1.07
CA ILE A 138 -6.54 3.90 -0.83
C ILE A 138 -6.80 2.82 -1.88
N PHE A 139 -7.07 1.60 -1.44
CA PHE A 139 -7.37 0.49 -2.32
C PHE A 139 -8.84 0.07 -2.20
N LEU A 140 -9.61 0.28 -3.26
CA LEU A 140 -11.01 -0.13 -3.36
C LEU A 140 -11.06 -1.59 -3.78
N ASN A 141 -11.23 -2.45 -2.78
CA ASN A 141 -11.29 -3.89 -2.95
C ASN A 141 -12.73 -4.36 -3.23
N LYS A 142 -12.87 -5.55 -3.78
CA LYS A 142 -14.16 -6.19 -4.09
C LYS A 142 -14.99 -5.43 -5.13
N MET A 143 -14.33 -4.83 -6.12
CA MET A 143 -15.00 -4.15 -7.24
C MET A 143 -15.84 -5.12 -8.11
N ASP A 144 -15.66 -6.42 -7.91
CA ASP A 144 -16.39 -7.52 -8.54
C ASP A 144 -17.74 -7.85 -7.87
N LYS A 145 -18.10 -7.14 -6.80
CA LYS A 145 -19.39 -7.31 -6.11
C LYS A 145 -20.52 -6.56 -6.81
N GLU A 146 -21.73 -7.05 -6.59
CA GLU A 146 -22.97 -6.41 -7.06
C GLU A 146 -23.13 -5.01 -6.46
N GLU A 147 -23.83 -4.14 -7.17
CA GLU A 147 -24.19 -2.77 -6.75
C GLU A 147 -23.03 -1.82 -6.52
N VAL A 148 -21.78 -2.19 -6.85
CA VAL A 148 -20.64 -1.30 -6.72
C VAL A 148 -20.67 -0.20 -7.79
N ASN A 149 -20.72 1.06 -7.33
CA ASN A 149 -20.63 2.24 -8.20
C ASN A 149 -19.40 3.06 -7.82
N PHE A 150 -18.40 3.08 -8.70
CA PHE A 150 -17.15 3.81 -8.45
C PHE A 150 -17.36 5.30 -8.21
N ASN A 151 -18.19 5.96 -9.01
CA ASN A 151 -18.38 7.40 -8.91
C ASN A 151 -19.00 7.80 -7.56
N ASN A 152 -20.04 7.08 -7.13
CA ASN A 152 -20.66 7.31 -5.83
C ASN A 152 -19.67 7.06 -4.68
N LEU A 153 -18.91 5.97 -4.77
CA LEU A 153 -17.89 5.62 -3.78
C LEU A 153 -16.75 6.65 -3.74
N PHE A 154 -16.34 7.15 -4.88
CA PHE A 154 -15.31 8.17 -4.97
C PHE A 154 -15.74 9.49 -4.30
N GLU A 155 -16.99 9.94 -4.52
CA GLU A 155 -17.53 11.11 -3.85
C GLU A 155 -17.69 10.86 -2.33
N GLU A 156 -18.15 9.67 -1.93
CA GLU A 156 -18.23 9.30 -0.51
C GLU A 156 -16.86 9.35 0.19
N ILE A 157 -15.80 8.88 -0.47
CA ILE A 157 -14.43 8.92 0.04
C ILE A 157 -13.98 10.38 0.23
N LYS A 158 -14.24 11.22 -0.75
CA LYS A 158 -13.91 12.65 -0.67
C LYS A 158 -14.61 13.33 0.49
N ASP A 159 -15.89 13.06 0.67
CA ASP A 159 -16.69 13.67 1.73
C ASP A 159 -16.28 13.20 3.12
N LYS A 160 -16.02 11.90 3.29
CA LYS A 160 -15.76 11.31 4.60
C LYS A 160 -14.30 11.31 5.03
N LEU A 161 -13.36 11.34 4.08
CA LEU A 161 -11.93 11.31 4.39
C LEU A 161 -11.27 12.67 4.15
N ASP A 162 -10.83 12.97 2.94
CA ASP A 162 -10.18 14.25 2.60
C ASP A 162 -10.35 14.56 1.11
N ALA A 163 -11.34 15.37 0.81
CA ALA A 163 -11.75 15.67 -0.57
C ALA A 163 -10.63 16.21 -1.47
N LYS A 164 -9.77 17.06 -0.90
CA LYS A 164 -8.73 17.76 -1.67
C LYS A 164 -7.50 16.91 -1.95
N LYS A 165 -7.33 15.80 -1.23
CA LYS A 165 -6.12 14.96 -1.27
C LYS A 165 -6.32 13.60 -1.91
N CYS A 166 -7.57 13.21 -2.16
CA CYS A 166 -7.91 11.94 -2.80
C CYS A 166 -7.90 12.08 -4.32
N VAL A 167 -6.95 11.41 -4.98
CA VAL A 167 -6.77 11.49 -6.44
C VAL A 167 -7.02 10.14 -7.10
N PRO A 168 -7.77 10.09 -8.23
CA PRO A 168 -8.05 8.84 -8.92
C PRO A 168 -6.80 8.37 -9.69
N PHE A 169 -6.19 7.27 -9.26
CA PHE A 169 -5.08 6.64 -9.98
C PHE A 169 -5.58 5.61 -10.99
N SER A 170 -6.64 4.89 -10.67
CA SER A 170 -7.23 3.92 -11.58
C SER A 170 -8.76 4.00 -11.59
N TYR A 171 -9.34 3.71 -12.76
CA TYR A 171 -10.78 3.70 -13.01
C TYR A 171 -11.23 2.29 -13.44
N PRO A 172 -12.34 1.73 -12.91
CA PRO A 172 -12.74 0.34 -13.19
C PRO A 172 -13.22 0.15 -14.63
N VAL A 173 -12.90 -1.02 -15.19
CA VAL A 173 -13.43 -1.53 -16.46
C VAL A 173 -14.33 -2.74 -16.15
N GLY A 174 -15.55 -2.70 -16.69
CA GLY A 174 -16.58 -3.67 -16.32
C GLY A 174 -17.25 -3.36 -14.97
N LYS A 175 -18.23 -4.16 -14.63
CA LYS A 175 -18.99 -4.08 -13.36
C LYS A 175 -19.31 -5.48 -12.89
N GLU A 176 -19.40 -5.65 -11.58
CA GLU A 176 -19.84 -6.91 -10.97
C GLU A 176 -19.01 -8.10 -11.45
N GLU A 177 -19.65 -9.17 -11.89
CA GLU A 177 -18.93 -10.34 -12.43
C GLU A 177 -18.08 -10.03 -13.67
N ASN A 178 -18.46 -8.99 -14.43
CA ASN A 178 -17.72 -8.54 -15.63
C ASN A 178 -16.62 -7.54 -15.30
N PHE A 179 -16.35 -7.26 -14.01
CA PHE A 179 -15.16 -6.49 -13.63
C PHE A 179 -13.91 -7.32 -13.95
N ASP A 180 -13.17 -6.93 -14.98
CA ASP A 180 -12.04 -7.67 -15.52
C ASP A 180 -10.76 -6.84 -15.67
N GLY A 181 -10.82 -5.53 -15.43
CA GLY A 181 -9.68 -4.64 -15.58
C GLY A 181 -9.88 -3.26 -15.00
N TYR A 182 -8.95 -2.39 -15.30
CA TYR A 182 -8.97 -0.98 -14.91
C TYR A 182 -8.20 -0.13 -15.91
N ILE A 183 -8.47 1.17 -15.92
CA ILE A 183 -7.73 2.16 -16.70
C ILE A 183 -6.80 2.88 -15.74
N ASN A 184 -5.50 2.89 -16.03
CA ASN A 184 -4.51 3.73 -15.36
C ASN A 184 -4.68 5.17 -15.85
N VAL A 185 -5.10 6.05 -14.95
CA VAL A 185 -5.41 7.46 -15.27
C VAL A 185 -4.14 8.28 -15.53
N VAL A 186 -3.01 7.91 -14.92
CA VAL A 186 -1.70 8.57 -15.15
C VAL A 186 -1.18 8.27 -16.56
N GLU A 187 -1.24 6.99 -16.95
CA GLU A 187 -0.68 6.51 -18.23
C GLU A 187 -1.66 6.57 -19.38
N LEU A 188 -2.95 6.79 -19.11
CA LEU A 188 -4.05 6.71 -20.06
C LEU A 188 -4.07 5.36 -20.80
N LYS A 189 -3.91 4.26 -20.03
CA LYS A 189 -3.88 2.89 -20.55
C LYS A 189 -4.86 2.01 -19.82
N ALA A 190 -5.65 1.25 -20.56
CA ALA A 190 -6.44 0.17 -19.99
C ALA A 190 -5.55 -1.05 -19.69
N ARG A 191 -5.85 -1.75 -18.61
CA ARG A 191 -5.12 -2.92 -18.12
C ARG A 191 -6.11 -4.03 -17.81
N LYS A 192 -5.91 -5.18 -18.42
CA LYS A 192 -6.68 -6.39 -18.16
C LYS A 192 -5.79 -7.44 -17.51
N TYR A 193 -6.29 -8.10 -16.48
CA TYR A 193 -5.53 -9.16 -15.81
C TYR A 193 -5.60 -10.47 -16.61
N ASN A 194 -4.43 -11.04 -16.87
CA ASN A 194 -4.27 -12.35 -17.48
C ASN A 194 -3.86 -13.37 -16.42
N GLU A 195 -4.77 -14.30 -16.10
CA GLU A 195 -4.57 -15.27 -15.02
C GLU A 195 -3.45 -16.27 -15.34
N LEU A 196 -3.31 -16.68 -16.60
CA LEU A 196 -2.27 -17.64 -17.02
C LEU A 196 -0.87 -17.06 -16.86
N LYS A 197 -0.70 -15.79 -17.19
CA LYS A 197 0.58 -15.08 -17.07
C LYS A 197 0.79 -14.43 -15.70
N LYS A 198 -0.24 -14.35 -14.88
CA LYS A 198 -0.26 -13.60 -13.60
C LYS A 198 0.18 -12.14 -13.75
N THR A 199 -0.07 -11.54 -14.90
CA THR A 199 0.32 -10.16 -15.24
C THR A 199 -0.86 -9.39 -15.80
N CYS A 200 -0.74 -8.05 -15.78
CA CYS A 200 -1.67 -7.19 -16.51
C CYS A 200 -1.16 -6.99 -17.94
N GLU A 201 -2.06 -7.08 -18.88
CA GLU A 201 -1.83 -6.78 -20.29
C GLU A 201 -2.49 -5.45 -20.67
N ASP A 202 -1.91 -4.74 -21.64
CA ASP A 202 -2.50 -3.53 -22.17
C ASP A 202 -3.80 -3.87 -22.93
N ASP A 203 -4.83 -3.09 -22.72
CA ASP A 203 -6.14 -3.19 -23.38
C ASP A 203 -6.57 -1.84 -23.94
N ILE A 204 -7.63 -1.82 -24.70
CA ILE A 204 -8.14 -0.62 -25.39
C ILE A 204 -9.08 0.15 -24.45
N ILE A 205 -8.92 1.47 -24.41
CA ILE A 205 -9.91 2.35 -23.77
C ILE A 205 -11.08 2.53 -24.74
N TYR A 206 -12.25 2.00 -24.38
CA TYR A 206 -13.47 2.17 -25.17
C TYR A 206 -13.92 3.63 -25.23
N ASP A 207 -14.54 4.03 -26.33
CA ASP A 207 -14.89 5.43 -26.62
C ASP A 207 -15.84 6.03 -25.55
N ASP A 208 -16.72 5.24 -24.99
CA ASP A 208 -17.65 5.64 -23.92
C ASP A 208 -16.93 6.06 -22.62
N LYS A 209 -15.68 5.61 -22.41
CA LYS A 209 -14.87 5.92 -21.23
C LYS A 209 -13.88 7.06 -21.46
N LYS A 210 -13.52 7.37 -22.72
CA LYS A 210 -12.48 8.36 -23.03
C LYS A 210 -12.73 9.70 -22.37
N LYS A 211 -13.97 10.20 -22.43
CA LYS A 211 -14.33 11.51 -21.85
C LYS A 211 -14.09 11.56 -20.34
N ILE A 212 -14.63 10.59 -19.60
CA ILE A 212 -14.48 10.56 -18.13
C ILE A 212 -13.02 10.34 -17.71
N ILE A 213 -12.27 9.51 -18.44
CA ILE A 213 -10.86 9.28 -18.16
C ILE A 213 -10.04 10.54 -18.40
N PHE A 214 -10.33 11.30 -19.46
CA PHE A 214 -9.66 12.56 -19.72
C PHE A 214 -9.96 13.61 -18.64
N GLU A 215 -11.21 13.70 -18.17
CA GLU A 215 -11.59 14.58 -17.06
C GLU A 215 -10.85 14.22 -15.77
N LEU A 216 -10.76 12.91 -15.44
CA LEU A 216 -10.02 12.41 -14.27
C LEU A 216 -8.52 12.67 -14.40
N HIS A 217 -7.95 12.51 -15.60
CA HIS A 217 -6.53 12.78 -15.86
C HIS A 217 -6.21 14.27 -15.68
N ASN A 218 -7.03 15.16 -16.23
CA ASN A 218 -6.85 16.60 -16.06
C ASN A 218 -6.91 17.02 -14.60
N ARG A 219 -7.86 16.47 -13.85
CA ARG A 219 -7.97 16.71 -12.41
C ARG A 219 -6.73 16.20 -11.65
N LEU A 220 -6.25 15.00 -11.99
CA LEU A 220 -5.02 14.47 -11.40
C LEU A 220 -3.81 15.37 -11.72
N CYS A 221 -3.71 15.89 -12.94
CA CYS A 221 -2.65 16.85 -13.32
C CYS A 221 -2.74 18.15 -12.52
N GLU A 222 -3.94 18.69 -12.30
CA GLU A 222 -4.17 19.86 -11.46
C GLU A 222 -3.74 19.61 -10.00
N ASP A 223 -4.18 18.49 -9.40
CA ASP A 223 -3.82 18.11 -8.04
C ASP A 223 -2.30 17.91 -7.89
N VAL A 224 -1.65 17.31 -8.89
CA VAL A 224 -0.19 17.10 -8.92
C VAL A 224 0.56 18.41 -9.11
N ALA A 225 0.09 19.28 -9.98
CA ALA A 225 0.70 20.59 -10.22
C ALA A 225 0.73 21.42 -8.93
N GLY A 226 -0.31 21.35 -8.11
CA GLY A 226 -0.37 22.05 -6.82
C GLY A 226 0.66 21.64 -5.76
N ILE A 227 1.46 20.60 -6.01
CA ILE A 227 2.49 20.10 -5.06
C ILE A 227 3.81 20.85 -5.16
N ASN A 228 4.11 21.42 -6.35
CA ASN A 228 5.40 22.03 -6.66
C ASN A 228 5.20 23.28 -7.54
N ASP A 229 5.86 24.37 -7.20
CA ASP A 229 5.71 25.66 -7.89
C ASP A 229 6.08 25.57 -9.38
N GLU A 230 7.10 24.81 -9.76
CA GLU A 230 7.51 24.65 -11.16
C GLU A 230 6.43 23.92 -11.99
N LEU A 231 5.84 22.87 -11.42
CA LEU A 231 4.74 22.14 -12.07
C LEU A 231 3.48 23.02 -12.16
N LEU A 232 3.26 23.86 -11.17
CA LEU A 232 2.11 24.77 -11.11
C LEU A 232 2.23 25.86 -12.19
N GLU A 233 3.39 26.49 -12.35
CA GLU A 233 3.66 27.47 -13.40
C GLU A 233 3.47 26.86 -14.80
N LYS A 234 3.99 25.65 -15.02
CA LYS A 234 3.84 24.93 -16.26
C LYS A 234 2.38 24.61 -16.58
N PHE A 235 1.61 24.16 -15.59
CA PHE A 235 0.19 23.87 -15.73
C PHE A 235 -0.62 25.14 -16.09
N PHE A 236 -0.35 26.27 -15.44
CA PHE A 236 -1.02 27.53 -15.71
C PHE A 236 -0.60 28.17 -17.06
N SER A 237 0.60 27.89 -17.57
CA SER A 237 1.01 28.31 -18.91
C SER A 237 0.28 27.54 -20.02
N GLY A 238 -0.50 26.51 -19.67
CA GLY A 238 -1.22 25.66 -20.61
C GLY A 238 -0.35 24.56 -21.25
N GLU A 239 0.88 24.36 -20.75
CA GLU A 239 1.73 23.27 -21.20
C GLU A 239 1.33 21.96 -20.53
N PRO A 240 1.18 20.85 -21.28
CA PRO A 240 0.84 19.56 -20.69
C PRO A 240 2.01 19.04 -19.87
N LEU A 241 1.68 18.47 -18.69
CA LEU A 241 2.67 17.76 -17.87
C LEU A 241 3.06 16.44 -18.55
N THR A 242 4.34 16.14 -18.56
CA THR A 242 4.86 14.84 -19.01
C THR A 242 4.53 13.74 -18.00
N LYS A 243 4.58 12.48 -18.44
CA LYS A 243 4.36 11.33 -17.53
C LYS A 243 5.36 11.30 -16.38
N GLU A 244 6.59 11.67 -16.65
CA GLU A 244 7.68 11.74 -15.67
C GLU A 244 7.41 12.82 -14.63
N GLU A 245 6.96 13.99 -15.05
CA GLU A 245 6.56 15.09 -14.15
C GLU A 245 5.35 14.73 -13.30
N ILE A 246 4.34 14.07 -13.88
CA ILE A 246 3.18 13.58 -13.12
C ILE A 246 3.63 12.54 -12.07
N LYS A 247 4.48 11.58 -12.46
CA LYS A 247 5.02 10.57 -11.52
C LYS A 247 5.84 11.22 -10.40
N PHE A 248 6.67 12.19 -10.75
CA PHE A 248 7.47 12.93 -9.78
C PHE A 248 6.59 13.69 -8.77
N GLY A 249 5.67 14.52 -9.26
CA GLY A 249 4.80 15.32 -8.39
C GLY A 249 3.85 14.44 -7.56
N LEU A 250 3.34 13.36 -8.14
CA LEU A 250 2.52 12.38 -7.41
C LEU A 250 3.32 11.72 -6.27
N ARG A 251 4.59 11.33 -6.53
CA ARG A 251 5.47 10.78 -5.49
C ARG A 251 5.73 11.81 -4.38
N GLU A 252 6.07 13.04 -4.71
CA GLU A 252 6.25 14.10 -3.72
C GLU A 252 4.98 14.30 -2.88
N GLY A 253 3.83 14.42 -3.53
CA GLY A 253 2.55 14.60 -2.86
C GLY A 253 2.19 13.44 -1.93
N VAL A 254 2.46 12.20 -2.32
CA VAL A 254 2.28 11.01 -1.48
C VAL A 254 3.22 11.05 -0.29
N LEU A 255 4.50 11.33 -0.49
CA LEU A 255 5.50 11.37 0.59
C LEU A 255 5.24 12.49 1.60
N LYS A 256 4.73 13.63 1.13
CA LYS A 256 4.32 14.76 2.01
C LYS A 256 2.97 14.49 2.71
N GLY A 257 2.23 13.45 2.31
CA GLY A 257 0.86 13.17 2.79
C GLY A 257 -0.15 14.21 2.30
N GLU A 258 0.09 14.77 1.14
CA GLU A 258 -0.75 15.76 0.46
C GLU A 258 -1.60 15.15 -0.64
N LEU A 259 -1.22 13.99 -1.16
CA LEU A 259 -2.01 13.22 -2.11
C LEU A 259 -2.20 11.77 -1.64
N TYR A 260 -3.43 11.26 -1.80
CA TYR A 260 -3.80 9.89 -1.51
C TYR A 260 -4.35 9.22 -2.78
N PRO A 261 -3.51 8.50 -3.55
CA PRO A 261 -3.96 7.82 -4.76
C PRO A 261 -4.99 6.73 -4.45
N ILE A 262 -6.08 6.72 -5.23
CA ILE A 262 -7.14 5.74 -5.15
C ILE A 262 -6.98 4.72 -6.28
N LEU A 263 -6.85 3.45 -5.90
CA LEU A 263 -6.77 2.31 -6.81
C LEU A 263 -8.01 1.44 -6.68
N VAL A 264 -8.38 0.82 -7.78
CA VAL A 264 -9.49 -0.15 -7.82
C VAL A 264 -8.97 -1.56 -8.08
N GLY A 265 -9.64 -2.55 -7.50
CA GLY A 265 -9.28 -3.94 -7.76
C GLY A 265 -10.19 -4.97 -7.10
N SER A 266 -9.84 -6.22 -7.29
CA SER A 266 -10.44 -7.38 -6.64
C SER A 266 -9.37 -8.36 -6.20
N SER A 267 -9.22 -8.55 -4.89
CA SER A 267 -8.32 -9.56 -4.33
C SER A 267 -8.76 -10.98 -4.72
N LEU A 268 -10.06 -11.20 -4.93
CA LEU A 268 -10.58 -12.49 -5.35
C LEU A 268 -10.14 -12.82 -6.77
N LYS A 269 -10.27 -11.86 -7.70
CA LYS A 269 -9.91 -11.99 -9.13
C LYS A 269 -8.46 -11.63 -9.44
N ASN A 270 -7.65 -11.25 -8.46
CA ASN A 270 -6.26 -10.77 -8.60
C ASN A 270 -6.10 -9.47 -9.43
N ILE A 271 -7.17 -8.75 -9.67
CA ILE A 271 -7.17 -7.52 -10.47
C ILE A 271 -6.64 -6.34 -9.64
N GLY A 272 -5.72 -5.55 -10.21
CA GLY A 272 -5.11 -4.39 -9.56
C GLY A 272 -3.85 -4.69 -8.73
N MET A 273 -3.53 -5.96 -8.45
CA MET A 273 -2.42 -6.33 -7.57
C MET A 273 -1.04 -6.01 -8.16
N ASN A 274 -0.87 -6.20 -9.46
CA ASN A 274 0.40 -5.88 -10.15
C ASN A 274 0.70 -4.38 -10.04
N THR A 275 -0.26 -3.53 -10.40
CA THR A 275 -0.11 -2.07 -10.29
C THR A 275 0.07 -1.62 -8.85
N LEU A 276 -0.67 -2.22 -7.89
CA LEU A 276 -0.47 -1.91 -6.48
C LEU A 276 0.97 -2.22 -6.06
N SER A 277 1.53 -3.39 -6.43
CA SER A 277 2.92 -3.75 -6.12
C SER A 277 3.93 -2.76 -6.72
N GLU A 278 3.71 -2.32 -7.97
CA GLU A 278 4.55 -1.32 -8.65
C GLU A 278 4.45 0.04 -7.96
N MET A 279 3.25 0.47 -7.59
CA MET A 279 3.06 1.73 -6.87
C MET A 279 3.70 1.74 -5.49
N LEU A 280 3.69 0.62 -4.76
CA LEU A 280 4.40 0.53 -3.48
C LEU A 280 5.91 0.78 -3.65
N ILE A 281 6.48 0.31 -4.75
CA ILE A 281 7.89 0.53 -5.09
C ILE A 281 8.16 1.98 -5.48
N ASP A 282 7.32 2.53 -6.37
CA ASP A 282 7.59 3.82 -7.02
C ASP A 282 7.27 5.02 -6.13
N TYR A 283 6.25 4.92 -5.27
CA TYR A 283 5.70 6.08 -4.56
C TYR A 283 5.87 6.04 -3.04
N LEU A 284 6.05 4.87 -2.41
CA LEU A 284 6.31 4.81 -0.97
C LEU A 284 7.78 4.97 -0.63
N PRO A 285 8.10 5.48 0.57
CA PRO A 285 9.48 5.69 0.98
C PRO A 285 10.20 4.37 1.22
N SER A 286 11.49 4.34 0.89
CA SER A 286 12.44 3.34 1.38
C SER A 286 12.91 3.71 2.79
N PRO A 287 13.53 2.81 3.54
CA PRO A 287 14.16 3.15 4.82
C PRO A 287 15.17 4.30 4.73
N THR A 288 15.84 4.46 3.58
CA THR A 288 16.81 5.54 3.38
C THR A 288 16.17 6.91 3.10
N ASP A 289 14.90 6.97 2.74
CA ASP A 289 14.15 8.22 2.52
C ASP A 289 13.58 8.78 3.84
N LEU A 290 13.71 8.02 4.95
CA LEU A 290 13.13 8.39 6.22
C LEU A 290 14.03 9.39 6.98
N LYS A 291 13.37 10.22 7.82
CA LYS A 291 14.08 11.07 8.78
C LYS A 291 14.78 10.21 9.83
N PRO A 292 15.88 10.72 10.43
CA PRO A 292 16.54 10.04 11.55
C PRO A 292 15.54 9.68 12.66
N ILE A 293 15.77 8.55 13.29
CA ILE A 293 14.96 8.10 14.43
C ILE A 293 15.64 8.61 15.71
N GLU A 294 14.87 9.30 16.55
CA GLU A 294 15.32 9.68 17.88
C GLU A 294 15.40 8.43 18.76
N ALA A 295 16.56 8.19 19.32
CA ALA A 295 16.84 7.10 20.25
C ALA A 295 17.59 7.62 21.48
N LYS A 296 17.83 6.77 22.46
CA LYS A 296 18.68 7.06 23.61
C LYS A 296 19.86 6.09 23.64
N ASP A 297 21.03 6.58 23.98
CA ASP A 297 22.19 5.74 24.23
C ASP A 297 22.11 5.03 25.60
N LYS A 298 23.19 4.33 25.99
CA LYS A 298 23.27 3.63 27.28
C LYS A 298 23.28 4.57 28.50
N GLU A 299 23.57 5.84 28.28
CA GLU A 299 23.59 6.89 29.31
C GLU A 299 22.31 7.73 29.30
N GLU A 300 21.25 7.26 28.60
CA GLU A 300 19.97 7.95 28.38
C GLU A 300 20.06 9.28 27.61
N MET A 301 21.20 9.58 26.99
CA MET A 301 21.37 10.77 26.18
C MET A 301 20.67 10.61 24.82
N PRO A 302 20.02 11.67 24.31
CA PRO A 302 19.34 11.60 23.02
C PRO A 302 20.37 11.45 21.89
N ILE A 303 20.15 10.46 21.03
CA ILE A 303 20.91 10.23 19.81
C ILE A 303 19.99 10.15 18.60
N GLU A 304 20.50 10.52 17.43
CA GLU A 304 19.81 10.33 16.17
C GLU A 304 20.38 9.11 15.44
N VAL A 305 19.52 8.14 15.15
CA VAL A 305 19.85 6.98 14.32
C VAL A 305 19.41 7.25 12.89
N LYS A 306 20.38 7.35 11.98
CA LYS A 306 20.15 7.55 10.53
C LYS A 306 20.32 6.23 9.80
N THR A 307 19.39 5.90 8.94
CA THR A 307 19.55 4.80 8.00
C THR A 307 20.42 5.28 6.84
N THR A 308 21.71 4.90 6.83
CA THR A 308 22.65 5.24 5.78
C THR A 308 23.20 3.99 5.11
N LEU A 309 23.69 4.13 3.88
CA LEU A 309 24.20 3.00 3.10
C LEU A 309 25.48 2.38 3.70
N ASP A 310 26.26 3.21 4.41
CA ASP A 310 27.57 2.85 4.98
C ASP A 310 27.54 2.91 6.52
N GLY A 311 26.35 2.98 7.13
CA GLY A 311 26.16 3.06 8.58
C GLY A 311 26.28 1.70 9.27
N ASN A 312 26.46 1.73 10.59
CA ASN A 312 26.36 0.51 11.40
C ASN A 312 24.92 0.00 11.40
N PRO A 313 24.71 -1.33 11.34
CA PRO A 313 23.37 -1.91 11.43
C PRO A 313 22.74 -1.54 12.78
N SER A 314 21.46 -1.13 12.72
CA SER A 314 20.65 -0.84 13.90
C SER A 314 19.37 -1.66 13.87
N LEU A 315 18.95 -2.13 15.03
CA LEU A 315 17.84 -3.04 15.21
C LEU A 315 16.84 -2.45 16.21
N GLN A 316 15.55 -2.43 15.85
CA GLN A 316 14.49 -2.09 16.78
C GLN A 316 13.52 -3.27 16.93
N ILE A 317 13.44 -3.83 18.15
CA ILE A 317 12.47 -4.89 18.48
C ILE A 317 11.10 -4.23 18.65
N PHE A 318 10.10 -4.66 17.88
CA PHE A 318 8.74 -4.14 17.94
C PHE A 318 7.69 -5.18 18.38
N SER A 319 8.02 -6.45 18.32
CA SER A 319 7.15 -7.54 18.78
C SER A 319 7.99 -8.69 19.33
N ASN A 320 7.41 -9.47 20.22
CA ASN A 320 7.98 -10.72 20.69
C ASN A 320 6.93 -11.83 20.63
N SER A 321 7.36 -13.05 20.41
CA SER A 321 6.49 -14.22 20.47
C SER A 321 7.16 -15.31 21.30
N TYR A 322 6.34 -16.05 22.04
CA TYR A 322 6.78 -17.20 22.82
C TYR A 322 6.47 -18.50 22.08
N ASN A 323 7.48 -19.35 21.97
CA ASN A 323 7.32 -20.69 21.46
C ASN A 323 7.81 -21.67 22.53
N SER A 324 6.99 -22.66 22.88
CA SER A 324 7.30 -23.66 23.89
C SER A 324 8.57 -24.47 23.60
N TYR A 325 9.01 -24.52 22.33
CA TYR A 325 10.22 -25.23 21.91
C TYR A 325 11.48 -24.36 21.90
N HIS A 326 11.34 -23.04 21.72
CA HIS A 326 12.47 -22.11 21.50
C HIS A 326 12.52 -20.94 22.48
N CYS A 327 11.85 -21.06 23.62
CA CYS A 327 11.82 -20.06 24.67
C CYS A 327 11.28 -18.69 24.25
N LEU A 328 12.00 -17.90 23.48
CA LEU A 328 11.57 -16.58 23.02
C LEU A 328 12.03 -16.34 21.58
N LEU A 329 11.11 -15.94 20.71
CA LEU A 329 11.41 -15.47 19.37
C LEU A 329 11.19 -13.96 19.31
N TYR A 330 12.19 -13.24 18.84
CA TYR A 330 12.11 -11.81 18.59
C TYR A 330 11.86 -11.56 17.10
N THR A 331 10.91 -10.69 16.81
CA THR A 331 10.74 -10.17 15.46
C THR A 331 11.26 -8.74 15.44
N SER A 332 12.10 -8.44 14.48
CA SER A 332 12.75 -7.14 14.34
C SER A 332 12.55 -6.62 12.93
N ASP A 333 12.61 -5.30 12.77
CA ASP A 333 12.59 -4.64 11.46
C ASP A 333 14.00 -4.60 10.82
N ALA A 334 14.92 -5.38 11.37
CA ALA A 334 16.25 -5.42 10.82
C ALA A 334 16.34 -6.41 9.68
N ALA A 335 16.95 -5.97 8.62
CA ALA A 335 17.54 -6.85 7.65
C ALA A 335 18.73 -7.57 8.29
N ASP A 336 18.45 -8.67 8.98
CA ASP A 336 19.47 -9.64 9.32
C ASP A 336 19.26 -10.86 8.41
N GLU A 337 20.06 -10.87 7.38
CA GLU A 337 20.82 -12.00 6.86
C GLU A 337 21.57 -11.58 5.62
#